data_37a8e99d21aebe4b6faf17d7d27cd27e
#
_entry.id   37a8e99d21aebe4b6faf17d7d27cd27e
#
_cell.length_a   1.000
_cell.length_b   1.000
_cell.length_c   1.000
_cell.angle_alpha   90.00
_cell.angle_beta   90.00
_cell.angle_gamma   90.00
#
_symmetry.space_group_name_H-M   'P 1'
#
loop_
_entity.id
_entity.type
_entity.pdbx_description
1 polymer ?
#
loop_
_entity_poly.entity_id
_entity_poly.type
_entity_poly.pdbx_seq_one_letter_code
_entity_poly.pdbx_strand_id
1 'polypeptide(L)'
;MSKTGIIYGINGPVVYLKGDSGFQMSEMVYVGEQKLVGEVIALKKGTTTVQVFEETTGLKPGAEVTSADGPISVTLGPGILNNIFDGIQRPLSEIARQSGKYISRGVNVPSLDTERLWDVKLTVSEGQQVSGGTVIAETQETHSIVHKSMVPPELKGTVRHVVPDGKYTILDPIVTLELPDGSEKTLTLCQKW
;
A
#
# COMPACT_ATOMS: atom_id res chain seq x y z
N MET A 1 -0.39 -18.54 3.19
CA MET A 1 1.05 -18.71 3.51
C MET A 1 1.80 -17.64 2.73
N SER A 2 2.60 -16.84 3.38
CA SER A 2 3.44 -15.83 2.69
C SER A 2 4.41 -16.56 1.76
N LYS A 3 4.49 -16.10 0.50
CA LYS A 3 5.43 -16.65 -0.48
C LYS A 3 6.84 -16.18 -0.12
N THR A 4 7.81 -17.08 -0.15
CA THR A 4 9.21 -16.77 0.15
C THR A 4 10.15 -17.35 -0.88
N GLY A 5 11.30 -16.74 -1.07
CA GLY A 5 12.37 -17.20 -1.95
C GLY A 5 13.74 -16.95 -1.33
N ILE A 6 14.73 -17.71 -1.76
CA ILE A 6 16.11 -17.58 -1.26
C ILE A 6 17.02 -17.06 -2.36
N ILE A 7 17.79 -16.04 -2.04
CA ILE A 7 18.77 -15.45 -2.95
C ILE A 7 19.90 -16.44 -3.20
N TYR A 8 20.21 -16.72 -4.47
CA TYR A 8 21.42 -17.45 -4.84
C TYR A 8 22.45 -16.61 -5.60
N GLY A 9 22.05 -15.45 -6.14
CA GLY A 9 22.95 -14.59 -6.87
C GLY A 9 22.49 -13.13 -6.83
N ILE A 10 23.44 -12.22 -6.90
CA ILE A 10 23.21 -10.77 -6.89
C ILE A 10 24.10 -10.15 -7.98
N ASN A 11 23.54 -9.29 -8.82
CA ASN A 11 24.26 -8.55 -9.84
C ASN A 11 23.75 -7.10 -9.91
N GLY A 12 24.46 -6.21 -9.22
CA GLY A 12 24.01 -4.83 -9.04
C GLY A 12 22.61 -4.79 -8.40
N PRO A 13 21.63 -4.10 -8.99
CA PRO A 13 20.28 -4.01 -8.44
C PRO A 13 19.44 -5.28 -8.67
N VAL A 14 19.99 -6.28 -9.37
CA VAL A 14 19.24 -7.50 -9.74
C VAL A 14 19.61 -8.64 -8.82
N VAL A 15 18.59 -9.29 -8.28
CA VAL A 15 18.68 -10.42 -7.37
C VAL A 15 18.03 -11.64 -8.01
N TYR A 16 18.68 -12.78 -7.92
CA TYR A 16 18.20 -14.06 -8.44
C TYR A 16 17.82 -15.00 -7.31
N LEU A 17 16.59 -15.53 -7.38
CA LEU A 17 16.08 -16.51 -6.43
C LEU A 17 16.06 -17.89 -7.07
N LYS A 18 16.47 -18.89 -6.31
CA LYS A 18 16.48 -20.28 -6.75
C LYS A 18 15.17 -20.99 -6.40
N GLY A 19 14.66 -21.77 -7.32
CA GLY A 19 13.45 -22.57 -7.14
C GLY A 19 12.18 -21.84 -7.59
N ASP A 20 11.06 -22.54 -7.44
CA ASP A 20 9.73 -21.96 -7.65
C ASP A 20 9.26 -21.34 -6.33
N SER A 21 9.37 -20.03 -6.25
CA SER A 21 8.97 -19.26 -5.08
C SER A 21 7.47 -18.89 -5.07
N GLY A 22 6.73 -19.25 -6.14
CA GLY A 22 5.31 -18.94 -6.28
C GLY A 22 4.99 -17.46 -6.48
N PHE A 23 6.00 -16.62 -6.69
CA PHE A 23 5.82 -15.20 -7.01
C PHE A 23 5.17 -15.01 -8.39
N GLN A 24 4.53 -13.87 -8.58
CA GLN A 24 3.94 -13.47 -9.85
C GLN A 24 4.80 -12.38 -10.52
N MET A 25 4.59 -12.18 -11.84
CA MET A 25 5.19 -11.05 -12.54
C MET A 25 4.70 -9.73 -11.95
N SER A 26 5.60 -8.76 -11.85
CA SER A 26 5.36 -7.46 -11.24
C SER A 26 4.92 -7.49 -9.77
N GLU A 27 5.09 -8.62 -9.10
CA GLU A 27 4.82 -8.71 -7.66
C GLU A 27 5.88 -7.93 -6.88
N MET A 28 5.43 -7.08 -5.96
CA MET A 28 6.29 -6.38 -5.02
C MET A 28 6.83 -7.36 -3.98
N VAL A 29 8.10 -7.24 -3.65
CA VAL A 29 8.79 -8.10 -2.68
C VAL A 29 9.69 -7.30 -1.75
N TYR A 30 9.93 -7.87 -0.58
CA TYR A 30 10.90 -7.36 0.40
C TYR A 30 12.13 -8.24 0.43
N VAL A 31 13.31 -7.67 0.22
CA VAL A 31 14.57 -8.36 0.00
C VAL A 31 15.49 -8.24 1.22
N GLY A 32 15.83 -9.38 1.81
CA GLY A 32 16.76 -9.48 2.93
C GLY A 32 16.22 -8.94 4.25
N GLU A 33 17.08 -8.93 5.28
CA GLU A 33 16.73 -8.47 6.63
C GLU A 33 16.31 -7.00 6.68
N GLN A 34 16.89 -6.17 5.82
CA GLN A 34 16.58 -4.74 5.72
C GLN A 34 15.25 -4.47 4.98
N LYS A 35 14.59 -5.51 4.45
CA LYS A 35 13.33 -5.41 3.70
C LYS A 35 13.39 -4.40 2.56
N LEU A 36 14.49 -4.43 1.78
CA LEU A 36 14.63 -3.57 0.62
C LEU A 36 13.53 -3.85 -0.37
N VAL A 37 12.89 -2.80 -0.88
CA VAL A 37 11.77 -2.96 -1.82
C VAL A 37 12.28 -3.36 -3.19
N GLY A 38 11.64 -4.35 -3.79
CA GLY A 38 11.92 -4.80 -5.15
C GLY A 38 10.68 -5.31 -5.86
N GLU A 39 10.84 -5.60 -7.14
CA GLU A 39 9.79 -6.08 -8.04
C GLU A 39 10.27 -7.33 -8.79
N VAL A 40 9.39 -8.29 -8.97
CA VAL A 40 9.64 -9.46 -9.81
C VAL A 40 9.58 -9.07 -11.28
N ILE A 41 10.73 -9.07 -11.95
CA ILE A 41 10.87 -8.64 -13.36
C ILE A 41 10.97 -9.79 -14.35
N ALA A 42 11.24 -11.01 -13.88
CA ALA A 42 11.23 -12.19 -14.75
C ALA A 42 10.99 -13.46 -13.95
N LEU A 43 10.22 -14.37 -14.55
CA LEU A 43 9.99 -15.72 -14.07
C LEU A 43 10.46 -16.72 -15.14
N LYS A 44 11.44 -17.53 -14.80
CA LYS A 44 11.94 -18.63 -15.65
C LYS A 44 11.86 -19.92 -14.84
N LYS A 45 11.81 -21.08 -15.54
CA LYS A 45 11.76 -22.37 -14.87
C LYS A 45 12.89 -22.49 -13.85
N GLY A 46 12.53 -22.56 -12.57
CA GLY A 46 13.47 -22.69 -11.46
C GLY A 46 14.25 -21.44 -11.07
N THR A 47 13.89 -20.26 -11.59
CA THR A 47 14.56 -18.99 -11.23
C THR A 47 13.58 -17.82 -11.30
N THR A 48 13.52 -17.05 -10.23
CA THR A 48 12.83 -15.76 -10.18
C THR A 48 13.87 -14.63 -10.17
N THR A 49 13.68 -13.62 -11.01
CA THR A 49 14.55 -12.45 -11.06
C THR A 49 13.82 -11.26 -10.46
N VAL A 50 14.45 -10.61 -9.52
CA VAL A 50 13.91 -9.45 -8.79
C VAL A 50 14.81 -8.24 -9.06
N GLN A 51 14.22 -7.10 -9.37
CA GLN A 51 14.90 -5.81 -9.38
C GLN A 51 14.65 -5.11 -8.04
N VAL A 52 15.72 -4.74 -7.35
CA VAL A 52 15.68 -3.99 -6.10
C VAL A 52 15.80 -2.50 -6.41
N PHE A 53 14.98 -1.66 -5.79
CA PHE A 53 14.97 -0.22 -6.04
C PHE A 53 15.99 0.55 -5.21
N GLU A 54 16.56 -0.10 -4.22
CA GLU A 54 17.60 0.47 -3.35
C GLU A 54 18.94 -0.22 -3.61
N GLU A 55 20.02 0.34 -3.06
CA GLU A 55 21.35 -0.23 -3.18
C GLU A 55 21.44 -1.59 -2.48
N THR A 56 21.95 -2.58 -3.19
CA THR A 56 22.03 -3.97 -2.73
C THR A 56 23.33 -4.30 -1.98
N THR A 57 24.21 -3.32 -1.77
CA THR A 57 25.48 -3.51 -1.03
C THR A 57 25.21 -4.13 0.35
N GLY A 58 25.90 -5.23 0.66
CA GLY A 58 25.72 -5.97 1.90
C GLY A 58 24.66 -7.07 1.88
N LEU A 59 23.80 -7.17 0.83
CA LEU A 59 23.02 -8.36 0.60
C LEU A 59 23.92 -9.55 0.33
N LYS A 60 23.49 -10.73 0.81
CA LYS A 60 24.26 -11.97 0.65
C LYS A 60 23.39 -13.07 0.04
N PRO A 61 23.97 -13.98 -0.76
CA PRO A 61 23.32 -15.26 -1.05
C PRO A 61 22.90 -15.96 0.23
N GLY A 62 21.73 -16.60 0.21
CA GLY A 62 21.09 -17.21 1.37
C GLY A 62 20.09 -16.28 2.10
N ALA A 63 20.07 -14.99 1.81
CA ALA A 63 19.06 -14.09 2.38
C ALA A 63 17.67 -14.39 1.81
N GLU A 64 16.64 -14.14 2.62
CA GLU A 64 15.24 -14.39 2.28
C GLU A 64 14.64 -13.21 1.52
N VAL A 65 13.71 -13.52 0.61
CA VAL A 65 12.84 -12.58 -0.08
C VAL A 65 11.40 -12.95 0.21
N THR A 66 10.59 -12.00 0.67
CA THR A 66 9.18 -12.22 1.04
C THR A 66 8.24 -11.43 0.13
N SER A 67 7.06 -12.00 -0.15
CA SER A 67 6.01 -11.35 -0.92
C SER A 67 5.38 -10.19 -0.15
N ALA A 68 4.99 -9.14 -0.88
CA ALA A 68 4.07 -8.10 -0.40
C ALA A 68 2.59 -8.40 -0.78
N ASP A 69 2.33 -9.61 -1.32
CA ASP A 69 1.01 -10.12 -1.71
C ASP A 69 0.30 -9.34 -2.84
N GLY A 70 1.07 -8.65 -3.67
CA GLY A 70 0.53 -7.95 -4.84
C GLY A 70 1.57 -7.11 -5.57
N PRO A 71 1.18 -6.44 -6.65
CA PRO A 71 2.05 -5.51 -7.38
C PRO A 71 2.35 -4.27 -6.54
N ILE A 72 3.29 -3.45 -7.02
CA ILE A 72 3.51 -2.11 -6.46
C ILE A 72 2.20 -1.34 -6.56
N SER A 73 1.79 -0.82 -5.43
CA SER A 73 0.55 -0.06 -5.30
C SER A 73 0.80 1.23 -4.52
N VAL A 74 -0.03 2.22 -4.77
CA VAL A 74 -0.02 3.48 -4.02
C VAL A 74 -1.19 3.52 -3.04
N THR A 75 -0.98 4.16 -1.90
CA THR A 75 -2.06 4.44 -0.94
C THR A 75 -2.63 5.81 -1.22
N LEU A 76 -3.89 5.85 -1.64
CA LEU A 76 -4.64 7.09 -1.88
C LEU A 76 -5.55 7.38 -0.70
N GLY A 77 -5.50 8.61 -0.19
CA GLY A 77 -6.30 9.03 0.96
C GLY A 77 -6.01 10.48 1.32
N PRO A 78 -6.72 11.06 2.30
CA PRO A 78 -6.44 12.40 2.77
C PRO A 78 -5.03 12.49 3.36
N GLY A 79 -4.32 13.57 3.05
CA GLY A 79 -2.92 13.79 3.43
C GLY A 79 -1.92 13.53 2.30
N ILE A 80 -2.39 13.16 1.10
CA ILE A 80 -1.50 13.01 -0.07
C ILE A 80 -1.04 14.37 -0.62
N LEU A 81 -1.90 15.37 -0.54
CA LEU A 81 -1.58 16.71 -1.03
C LEU A 81 -0.55 17.41 -0.13
N ASN A 82 0.26 18.29 -0.74
CA ASN A 82 1.36 19.03 -0.11
C ASN A 82 2.50 18.15 0.41
N ASN A 83 2.55 16.87 0.04
CA ASN A 83 3.67 15.98 0.30
C ASN A 83 4.48 15.75 -0.98
N ILE A 84 5.77 15.47 -0.81
CA ILE A 84 6.66 15.05 -1.87
C ILE A 84 7.07 13.61 -1.56
N PHE A 85 6.87 12.73 -2.52
CA PHE A 85 7.14 11.31 -2.38
C PHE A 85 8.29 10.86 -3.29
N ASP A 86 8.94 9.79 -2.92
CA ASP A 86 9.83 9.06 -3.82
C ASP A 86 9.06 8.11 -4.74
N GLY A 87 9.79 7.33 -5.57
CA GLY A 87 9.20 6.42 -6.56
C GLY A 87 8.39 5.24 -5.99
N ILE A 88 8.43 5.00 -4.69
CA ILE A 88 7.66 3.95 -3.99
C ILE A 88 6.73 4.53 -2.91
N GLN A 89 6.37 5.80 -3.08
CA GLN A 89 5.45 6.55 -2.22
C GLN A 89 5.90 6.69 -0.77
N ARG A 90 7.21 6.84 -0.50
CA ARG A 90 7.67 7.23 0.84
C ARG A 90 7.75 8.75 0.93
N PRO A 91 7.12 9.41 1.94
CA PRO A 91 7.20 10.86 2.12
C PRO A 91 8.63 11.30 2.41
N LEU A 92 9.19 12.19 1.58
CA LEU A 92 10.58 12.66 1.75
C LEU A 92 10.79 13.41 3.05
N SER A 93 9.77 14.12 3.54
CA SER A 93 9.80 14.79 4.84
C SER A 93 10.01 13.81 6.00
N GLU A 94 9.31 12.66 5.97
CA GLU A 94 9.42 11.63 6.99
C GLU A 94 10.75 10.88 6.91
N ILE A 95 11.23 10.60 5.70
CA ILE A 95 12.57 10.04 5.49
C ILE A 95 13.63 10.99 6.07
N ALA A 96 13.55 12.28 5.76
CA ALA A 96 14.50 13.29 6.26
C ALA A 96 14.46 13.41 7.80
N ARG A 97 13.29 13.28 8.41
CA ARG A 97 13.14 13.29 9.88
C ARG A 97 13.82 12.09 10.55
N GLN A 98 13.75 10.91 9.92
CA GLN A 98 14.33 9.67 10.46
C GLN A 98 15.82 9.52 10.14
N SER A 99 16.24 9.87 8.92
CA SER A 99 17.58 9.60 8.40
C SER A 99 18.46 10.82 8.25
N GLY A 100 17.94 12.03 8.50
CA GLY A 100 18.67 13.28 8.31
C GLY A 100 18.82 13.63 6.82
N LYS A 101 20.02 14.13 6.42
CA LYS A 101 20.26 14.63 5.06
C LYS A 101 20.41 13.54 4.01
N TYR A 102 20.60 12.31 4.40
CA TYR A 102 20.82 11.17 3.49
C TYR A 102 19.74 10.13 3.69
N ILE A 103 19.23 9.57 2.62
CA ILE A 103 18.24 8.48 2.64
C ILE A 103 18.98 7.20 3.04
N SER A 104 18.71 6.69 4.24
CA SER A 104 19.23 5.39 4.68
C SER A 104 18.46 4.26 4.00
N ARG A 105 19.16 3.15 3.72
CA ARG A 105 18.55 1.95 3.13
C ARG A 105 17.53 1.31 4.07
N GLY A 106 16.49 0.72 3.50
CA GLY A 106 15.47 0.00 4.25
C GLY A 106 14.61 0.89 5.15
N VAL A 107 14.64 2.21 4.96
CA VAL A 107 13.72 3.12 5.67
C VAL A 107 12.30 2.81 5.24
N ASN A 108 11.52 2.28 6.16
CA ASN A 108 10.11 1.99 5.95
C ASN A 108 9.26 3.02 6.73
N VAL A 109 8.62 3.90 5.99
CA VAL A 109 7.71 4.91 6.53
C VAL A 109 6.35 4.76 5.90
N PRO A 110 5.25 4.93 6.64
CA PRO A 110 3.91 4.95 6.06
C PRO A 110 3.81 6.03 4.97
N SER A 111 3.13 5.71 3.89
CA SER A 111 2.93 6.65 2.77
C SER A 111 2.10 7.86 3.17
N LEU A 112 1.18 7.68 4.11
CA LEU A 112 0.34 8.73 4.67
C LEU A 112 0.42 8.70 6.21
N ASP A 113 0.14 9.83 6.84
CA ASP A 113 0.06 9.93 8.30
C ASP A 113 -1.14 9.14 8.83
N THR A 114 -0.87 8.06 9.53
CA THR A 114 -1.86 7.11 10.07
C THR A 114 -2.46 7.55 11.41
N GLU A 115 -1.88 8.55 12.06
CA GLU A 115 -2.31 9.02 13.39
C GLU A 115 -3.11 10.32 13.32
N ARG A 116 -3.01 11.05 12.21
CA ARG A 116 -3.72 12.30 12.01
C ARG A 116 -5.23 12.07 11.99
N LEU A 117 -5.95 12.85 12.80
CA LEU A 117 -7.40 12.89 12.81
C LEU A 117 -7.92 13.88 11.76
N TRP A 118 -8.86 13.45 10.96
CA TRP A 118 -9.53 14.19 9.92
C TRP A 118 -10.99 14.43 10.30
N ASP A 119 -11.50 15.62 10.07
CA ASP A 119 -12.95 15.90 10.16
C ASP A 119 -13.63 15.29 8.93
N VAL A 120 -14.44 14.28 9.16
CA VAL A 120 -15.06 13.45 8.11
C VAL A 120 -16.56 13.64 8.10
N LYS A 121 -17.10 13.92 6.92
CA LYS A 121 -18.53 13.98 6.64
C LYS A 121 -18.92 12.77 5.79
N LEU A 122 -19.82 11.95 6.28
CA LEU A 122 -20.32 10.78 5.55
C LEU A 122 -21.38 11.20 4.54
N THR A 123 -21.36 10.58 3.34
CA THR A 123 -22.24 10.93 2.23
C THR A 123 -23.20 9.81 1.85
N VAL A 124 -23.14 8.68 2.55
CA VAL A 124 -24.00 7.51 2.34
C VAL A 124 -24.77 7.16 3.61
N SER A 125 -25.83 6.39 3.47
CA SER A 125 -26.70 5.93 4.57
C SER A 125 -26.84 4.42 4.57
N GLU A 126 -27.15 3.84 5.72
CA GLU A 126 -27.46 2.40 5.84
C GLU A 126 -28.60 1.99 4.92
N GLY A 127 -28.49 0.84 4.28
CA GLY A 127 -29.42 0.34 3.28
C GLY A 127 -29.21 0.88 1.85
N GLN A 128 -28.36 1.87 1.66
CA GLN A 128 -28.07 2.42 0.33
C GLN A 128 -27.24 1.43 -0.50
N GLN A 129 -27.63 1.24 -1.77
CA GLN A 129 -26.82 0.50 -2.73
C GLN A 129 -25.73 1.41 -3.30
N VAL A 130 -24.50 0.91 -3.33
CA VAL A 130 -23.31 1.62 -3.80
C VAL A 130 -22.50 0.75 -4.74
N SER A 131 -21.72 1.40 -5.60
CA SER A 131 -20.82 0.74 -6.55
C SER A 131 -19.52 1.53 -6.67
N GLY A 132 -18.54 0.98 -7.37
CA GLY A 132 -17.27 1.64 -7.61
C GLY A 132 -17.43 3.08 -8.06
N GLY A 133 -16.67 3.99 -7.43
CA GLY A 133 -16.73 5.43 -7.65
C GLY A 133 -17.78 6.19 -6.84
N THR A 134 -18.69 5.49 -6.11
CA THR A 134 -19.62 6.17 -5.19
C THR A 134 -18.83 6.85 -4.07
N VAL A 135 -19.01 8.16 -3.88
CA VAL A 135 -18.39 8.91 -2.77
C VAL A 135 -19.06 8.48 -1.47
N ILE A 136 -18.27 8.04 -0.49
CA ILE A 136 -18.73 7.57 0.82
C ILE A 136 -18.43 8.58 1.93
N ALA A 137 -17.40 9.41 1.76
CA ALA A 137 -17.00 10.41 2.73
C ALA A 137 -16.31 11.59 2.07
N GLU A 138 -16.43 12.75 2.70
CA GLU A 138 -15.75 13.99 2.34
C GLU A 138 -14.91 14.48 3.51
N THR A 139 -13.69 14.97 3.21
CA THR A 139 -12.72 15.45 4.19
C THR A 139 -12.04 16.71 3.66
N GLN A 140 -12.02 17.81 4.42
CA GLN A 140 -11.29 19.01 4.04
C GLN A 140 -9.79 18.75 4.15
N GLU A 141 -9.11 18.55 3.02
CA GLU A 141 -7.69 18.21 2.99
C GLU A 141 -6.80 19.46 3.01
N THR A 142 -7.17 20.47 2.20
CA THR A 142 -6.53 21.78 2.19
C THR A 142 -7.61 22.87 2.27
N HIS A 143 -7.21 24.13 2.38
CA HIS A 143 -8.17 25.25 2.41
C HIS A 143 -9.13 25.27 1.21
N SER A 144 -8.69 24.80 0.05
CA SER A 144 -9.45 24.84 -1.22
C SER A 144 -9.90 23.47 -1.75
N ILE A 145 -9.42 22.36 -1.17
CA ILE A 145 -9.67 21.03 -1.73
C ILE A 145 -10.34 20.13 -0.70
N VAL A 146 -11.49 19.61 -1.10
CA VAL A 146 -12.21 18.55 -0.37
C VAL A 146 -11.79 17.21 -0.97
N HIS A 147 -11.18 16.36 -0.16
CA HIS A 147 -10.89 14.97 -0.51
C HIS A 147 -12.19 14.15 -0.48
N LYS A 148 -12.37 13.31 -1.49
CA LYS A 148 -13.54 12.43 -1.62
C LYS A 148 -13.08 10.98 -1.56
N SER A 149 -13.40 10.31 -0.46
CA SER A 149 -13.18 8.87 -0.34
C SER A 149 -14.31 8.13 -1.07
N MET A 150 -13.94 7.15 -1.90
CA MET A 150 -14.88 6.47 -2.79
C MET A 150 -14.84 4.96 -2.57
N VAL A 151 -15.93 4.29 -2.97
CA VAL A 151 -15.95 2.83 -3.08
C VAL A 151 -14.92 2.40 -4.14
N PRO A 152 -14.03 1.42 -3.87
CA PRO A 152 -13.12 0.86 -4.87
C PRO A 152 -13.85 0.38 -6.13
N PRO A 153 -13.21 0.48 -7.32
CA PRO A 153 -13.87 0.23 -8.60
C PRO A 153 -14.51 -1.15 -8.74
N GLU A 154 -13.88 -2.17 -8.16
CA GLU A 154 -14.31 -3.57 -8.23
C GLU A 154 -15.43 -3.92 -7.26
N LEU A 155 -15.73 -3.02 -6.31
CA LEU A 155 -16.73 -3.31 -5.26
C LEU A 155 -18.10 -2.74 -5.60
N LYS A 156 -19.12 -3.51 -5.24
CA LYS A 156 -20.53 -3.10 -5.22
C LYS A 156 -21.22 -3.82 -4.07
N GLY A 157 -22.18 -3.17 -3.45
CA GLY A 157 -22.89 -3.78 -2.33
C GLY A 157 -23.91 -2.83 -1.72
N THR A 158 -24.46 -3.25 -0.59
CA THR A 158 -25.38 -2.45 0.23
C THR A 158 -24.66 -1.98 1.48
N VAL A 159 -24.81 -0.72 1.82
CA VAL A 159 -24.24 -0.17 3.07
C VAL A 159 -24.93 -0.83 4.28
N ARG A 160 -24.16 -1.60 5.03
CA ARG A 160 -24.63 -2.32 6.22
C ARG A 160 -24.51 -1.45 7.49
N HIS A 161 -23.40 -0.72 7.57
CA HIS A 161 -23.12 0.16 8.69
C HIS A 161 -22.34 1.39 8.22
N VAL A 162 -22.65 2.55 8.81
CA VAL A 162 -21.95 3.80 8.60
C VAL A 162 -21.73 4.47 9.97
N VAL A 163 -20.52 4.97 10.21
CA VAL A 163 -20.23 5.73 11.42
C VAL A 163 -20.82 7.14 11.34
N PRO A 164 -21.09 7.82 12.48
CA PRO A 164 -21.52 9.22 12.46
C PRO A 164 -20.41 10.15 11.91
N ASP A 165 -20.78 11.35 11.48
CA ASP A 165 -19.82 12.40 11.18
C ASP A 165 -18.92 12.67 12.40
N GLY A 166 -17.62 12.82 12.18
CA GLY A 166 -16.68 12.94 13.30
C GLY A 166 -15.23 12.98 12.90
N LYS A 167 -14.36 12.74 13.87
CA LYS A 167 -12.90 12.71 13.66
C LYS A 167 -12.40 11.28 13.58
N TYR A 168 -11.77 10.95 12.47
CA TYR A 168 -11.25 9.61 12.18
C TYR A 168 -9.86 9.68 11.59
N THR A 169 -9.06 8.66 11.84
CA THR A 169 -7.81 8.42 11.12
C THR A 169 -8.09 7.84 9.73
N ILE A 170 -7.08 7.78 8.88
CA ILE A 170 -7.22 7.17 7.54
C ILE A 170 -7.45 5.65 7.59
N LEU A 171 -7.16 5.00 8.71
CA LEU A 171 -7.30 3.55 8.90
C LEU A 171 -8.58 3.15 9.63
N ASP A 172 -9.28 4.11 10.23
CA ASP A 172 -10.51 3.81 10.96
C ASP A 172 -11.60 3.29 10.01
N PRO A 173 -12.35 2.26 10.42
CA PRO A 173 -13.50 1.77 9.69
C PRO A 173 -14.58 2.85 9.64
N ILE A 174 -14.99 3.30 8.44
CA ILE A 174 -16.03 4.33 8.27
C ILE A 174 -17.32 3.80 7.67
N VAL A 175 -17.24 2.83 6.76
CA VAL A 175 -18.40 2.21 6.10
C VAL A 175 -18.16 0.70 6.00
N THR A 176 -19.17 -0.10 6.31
CA THR A 176 -19.19 -1.54 6.05
C THR A 176 -20.22 -1.85 4.96
N LEU A 177 -19.77 -2.53 3.91
CA LEU A 177 -20.61 -3.00 2.82
C LEU A 177 -20.92 -4.48 2.97
N GLU A 178 -22.16 -4.85 2.71
CA GLU A 178 -22.56 -6.23 2.42
C GLU A 178 -22.46 -6.46 0.92
N LEU A 179 -21.59 -7.38 0.51
CA LEU A 179 -21.35 -7.72 -0.88
C LEU A 179 -22.44 -8.70 -1.41
N PRO A 180 -22.57 -8.86 -2.75
CA PRO A 180 -23.59 -9.76 -3.33
C PRO A 180 -23.45 -11.23 -2.93
N ASP A 181 -22.27 -11.66 -2.48
CA ASP A 181 -22.00 -13.02 -1.98
C ASP A 181 -22.32 -13.19 -0.48
N GLY A 182 -22.83 -12.14 0.17
CA GLY A 182 -23.14 -12.10 1.60
C GLY A 182 -21.93 -11.84 2.50
N SER A 183 -20.73 -11.65 1.95
CA SER A 183 -19.56 -11.26 2.74
C SER A 183 -19.60 -9.76 3.09
N GLU A 184 -18.89 -9.38 4.14
CA GLU A 184 -18.77 -7.99 4.55
C GLU A 184 -17.39 -7.43 4.15
N LYS A 185 -17.38 -6.18 3.68
CA LYS A 185 -16.17 -5.44 3.38
C LYS A 185 -16.18 -4.09 4.07
N THR A 186 -15.19 -3.86 4.90
CA THR A 186 -15.00 -2.57 5.58
C THR A 186 -14.17 -1.64 4.73
N LEU A 187 -14.62 -0.39 4.62
CA LEU A 187 -13.96 0.70 3.90
C LEU A 187 -13.45 1.75 4.91
N THR A 188 -12.31 2.32 4.59
CA THR A 188 -11.65 3.38 5.35
C THR A 188 -11.50 4.64 4.48
N LEU A 189 -10.89 5.70 5.01
CA LEU A 189 -10.62 6.91 4.22
C LEU A 189 -9.54 6.71 3.16
N CYS A 190 -8.72 5.68 3.28
CA CYS A 190 -7.68 5.37 2.30
C CYS A 190 -7.92 4.04 1.60
N GLN A 191 -7.36 3.90 0.41
CA GLN A 191 -7.40 2.67 -0.38
C GLN A 191 -6.10 2.48 -1.16
N LYS A 192 -5.78 1.23 -1.49
CA LYS A 192 -4.63 0.89 -2.34
C LYS A 192 -5.08 0.83 -3.81
N TRP A 193 -4.22 1.40 -4.68
CA TRP A 193 -4.36 1.39 -6.13
C TRP A 193 -3.11 0.87 -6.80
#